data_06b1909c7e8b4df5e681dc5640d1d2d8
#
_entry.id   06b1909c7e8b4df5e681dc5640d1d2d8
#
_cell.length_a   1.000
_cell.length_b   1.000
_cell.length_c   1.000
_cell.angle_alpha   90.00
_cell.angle_beta   90.00
_cell.angle_gamma   90.00
#
_symmetry.space_group_name_H-M   'P 1'
#
loop_
_entity.id
_entity.type
_entity.pdbx_description
1 polymer ?
#
loop_
_entity_poly.entity_id
_entity_poly.type
_entity_poly.pdbx_seq_one_letter_code
_entity_poly.pdbx_strand_id
1 'polypeptide(L)'
;AIFGQHVFPNLPTGTVGIRPGAFFASSDNIIFSVEGKGTHAAMPHMGSDPILATACLIQFYQTLITKFRDPLIPAVLSITSIHGGTCNNVIPDRVDVLGTVRTHDNSLRYKIFELIEEKSNSICDLYGCTFHLDKTWNGLPVLVNDKSLTEFVKKNATDLLGEHNVIPMDHLTLGEDFAIYLEKIPGDFWVLG
;
A
#
# COMPACT_ATOMS: atom_id res chain seq x y z
N ALA A 1 -5.86 -27.34 4.46
CA ALA A 1 -5.34 -26.43 3.44
C ALA A 1 -6.50 -25.77 2.69
N ILE A 2 -6.27 -24.57 2.19
CA ILE A 2 -7.20 -23.84 1.34
C ILE A 2 -6.52 -23.50 0.02
N PHE A 3 -7.27 -23.52 -1.08
CA PHE A 3 -6.77 -23.20 -2.40
C PHE A 3 -7.67 -22.16 -3.08
N GLY A 4 -7.05 -21.21 -3.77
CA GLY A 4 -7.74 -20.17 -4.51
C GLY A 4 -7.08 -19.89 -5.85
N GLN A 5 -7.83 -19.23 -6.74
CA GLN A 5 -7.33 -18.85 -8.06
C GLN A 5 -8.00 -17.59 -8.57
N HIS A 6 -7.28 -16.86 -9.42
CA HIS A 6 -7.81 -15.68 -10.12
C HIS A 6 -7.40 -15.72 -11.59
N VAL A 7 -8.27 -15.26 -12.46
CA VAL A 7 -7.92 -15.10 -13.89
C VAL A 7 -6.93 -13.95 -14.04
N PHE A 8 -5.93 -14.12 -14.88
CA PHE A 8 -4.89 -13.13 -15.12
C PHE A 8 -4.68 -12.92 -16.62
N PRO A 9 -5.34 -11.90 -17.21
CA PRO A 9 -5.37 -11.70 -18.67
C PRO A 9 -4.00 -11.54 -19.34
N ASN A 10 -2.95 -11.26 -18.56
CA ASN A 10 -1.60 -11.12 -19.07
C ASN A 10 -0.88 -12.47 -19.29
N LEU A 11 -1.49 -13.58 -18.87
CA LEU A 11 -0.99 -14.92 -19.16
C LEU A 11 -1.71 -15.50 -20.38
N PRO A 12 -1.01 -16.31 -21.20
CA PRO A 12 -1.64 -17.04 -22.28
C PRO A 12 -2.72 -18.01 -21.77
N THR A 13 -3.84 -18.13 -22.48
CA THR A 13 -4.92 -19.07 -22.14
C THR A 13 -4.38 -20.52 -22.07
N GLY A 14 -4.79 -21.23 -21.03
CA GLY A 14 -4.35 -22.60 -20.77
C GLY A 14 -3.05 -22.71 -19.97
N THR A 15 -2.58 -21.58 -19.41
CA THR A 15 -1.41 -21.57 -18.52
C THR A 15 -1.80 -21.29 -17.07
N VAL A 16 -0.93 -21.70 -16.14
CA VAL A 16 -1.04 -21.45 -14.71
C VAL A 16 0.19 -20.71 -14.24
N GLY A 17 -0.01 -19.56 -13.62
CA GLY A 17 1.06 -18.78 -12.98
C GLY A 17 1.12 -19.06 -11.49
N ILE A 18 2.28 -19.46 -10.98
CA ILE A 18 2.48 -19.85 -9.57
C ILE A 18 3.69 -19.17 -8.96
N ARG A 19 3.63 -18.94 -7.64
CA ARG A 19 4.75 -18.43 -6.87
C ARG A 19 4.70 -18.89 -5.42
N PRO A 20 5.75 -19.54 -4.88
CA PRO A 20 5.85 -19.84 -3.45
C PRO A 20 6.21 -18.60 -2.64
N GLY A 21 5.73 -18.53 -1.40
CA GLY A 21 5.97 -17.39 -0.51
C GLY A 21 5.14 -16.17 -0.88
N ALA A 22 5.66 -14.97 -0.65
CA ALA A 22 4.95 -13.72 -0.96
C ALA A 22 4.66 -13.63 -2.46
N PHE A 23 3.39 -13.46 -2.83
CA PHE A 23 2.95 -13.42 -4.22
C PHE A 23 2.27 -12.10 -4.57
N PHE A 24 1.13 -11.78 -3.93
CA PHE A 24 0.47 -10.49 -4.09
C PHE A 24 0.86 -9.54 -2.95
N ALA A 25 0.96 -8.25 -3.26
CA ALA A 25 1.29 -7.23 -2.29
C ALA A 25 0.17 -7.03 -1.26
N SER A 26 0.52 -6.46 -0.11
CA SER A 26 -0.48 -5.83 0.75
C SER A 26 -1.19 -4.71 0.01
N SER A 27 -2.42 -4.40 0.40
CA SER A 27 -3.21 -3.36 -0.23
C SER A 27 -3.82 -2.45 0.84
N ASP A 28 -3.18 -1.32 1.07
CA ASP A 28 -3.60 -0.36 2.08
C ASP A 28 -3.90 1.00 1.45
N ASN A 29 -4.92 1.69 1.98
CA ASN A 29 -5.15 3.09 1.71
C ASN A 29 -4.52 3.95 2.81
N ILE A 30 -3.98 5.08 2.41
CA ILE A 30 -3.64 6.18 3.31
C ILE A 30 -4.72 7.23 3.13
N ILE A 31 -5.45 7.52 4.20
CA ILE A 31 -6.48 8.55 4.26
C ILE A 31 -6.14 9.44 5.44
N PHE A 32 -5.83 10.69 5.19
CA PHE A 32 -5.50 11.61 6.26
C PHE A 32 -5.96 13.04 5.95
N SER A 33 -6.03 13.85 6.99
CA SER A 33 -6.21 15.28 6.87
C SER A 33 -5.17 16.05 7.68
N VAL A 34 -4.88 17.25 7.23
CA VAL A 34 -4.08 18.24 7.96
C VAL A 34 -4.97 19.43 8.27
N GLU A 35 -5.11 19.73 9.55
CA GLU A 35 -5.88 20.88 10.03
C GLU A 35 -4.95 21.99 10.50
N GLY A 36 -5.23 23.20 10.04
CA GLY A 36 -4.54 24.41 10.39
C GLY A 36 -5.50 25.48 10.86
N LYS A 37 -5.08 26.73 10.75
CA LYS A 37 -5.91 27.90 11.02
C LYS A 37 -5.90 28.80 9.79
N GLY A 38 -7.03 28.86 9.11
CA GLY A 38 -7.21 29.68 7.92
C GLY A 38 -7.01 31.15 8.19
N THR A 39 -6.52 31.88 7.18
CA THR A 39 -6.29 33.30 7.27
C THR A 39 -6.22 33.95 5.88
N HIS A 40 -6.21 35.27 5.82
CA HIS A 40 -5.93 35.97 4.58
C HIS A 40 -4.51 35.66 4.10
N ALA A 41 -4.33 35.27 2.84
CA ALA A 41 -3.03 34.83 2.31
C ALA A 41 -1.90 35.89 2.43
N ALA A 42 -2.25 37.17 2.48
CA ALA A 42 -1.28 38.27 2.72
C ALA A 42 -0.92 38.46 4.22
N MET A 43 -1.57 37.72 5.13
CA MET A 43 -1.31 37.76 6.57
C MET A 43 -1.06 36.36 7.15
N PRO A 44 -0.11 35.55 6.59
CA PRO A 44 0.10 34.16 6.97
C PRO A 44 0.52 33.97 8.43
N HIS A 45 1.11 34.99 9.05
CA HIS A 45 1.51 34.99 10.47
C HIS A 45 0.32 34.98 11.46
N MET A 46 -0.91 35.15 10.98
CA MET A 46 -2.14 35.11 11.80
C MET A 46 -2.79 33.70 11.83
N GLY A 47 -2.28 32.77 11.04
CA GLY A 47 -2.81 31.41 10.92
C GLY A 47 -1.72 30.35 10.92
N SER A 48 -2.10 29.13 10.52
CA SER A 48 -1.20 28.02 10.23
C SER A 48 -1.62 27.38 8.91
N ASP A 49 -0.65 27.11 8.03
CA ASP A 49 -0.91 26.74 6.64
C ASP A 49 -0.88 25.20 6.44
N PRO A 50 -2.04 24.54 6.35
CA PRO A 50 -2.10 23.09 6.16
C PRO A 50 -1.69 22.67 4.73
N ILE A 51 -1.73 23.55 3.73
CA ILE A 51 -1.23 23.26 2.38
C ILE A 51 0.29 23.10 2.42
N LEU A 52 0.98 24.03 3.07
CA LEU A 52 2.44 23.97 3.19
C LEU A 52 2.89 22.76 4.01
N ALA A 53 2.22 22.46 5.13
CA ALA A 53 2.48 21.25 5.93
C ALA A 53 2.27 19.97 5.09
N THR A 54 1.16 19.89 4.33
CA THR A 54 0.86 18.75 3.45
C THR A 54 1.91 18.57 2.35
N ALA A 55 2.39 19.66 1.74
CA ALA A 55 3.46 19.58 0.75
C ALA A 55 4.75 18.99 1.33
N CYS A 56 5.11 19.37 2.57
CA CYS A 56 6.24 18.79 3.30
C CYS A 56 6.04 17.30 3.60
N LEU A 57 4.83 16.89 4.02
CA LEU A 57 4.49 15.47 4.26
C LEU A 57 4.66 14.62 2.99
N ILE A 58 4.20 15.10 1.84
CA ILE A 58 4.31 14.36 0.58
C ILE A 58 5.77 14.13 0.21
N GLN A 59 6.63 15.13 0.34
CA GLN A 59 8.07 14.98 0.11
C GLN A 59 8.70 14.00 1.12
N PHE A 60 8.31 14.10 2.39
CA PHE A 60 8.79 13.19 3.42
C PHE A 60 8.40 11.73 3.12
N TYR A 61 7.19 11.46 2.65
CA TYR A 61 6.75 10.09 2.32
C TYR A 61 7.60 9.44 1.22
N GLN A 62 8.10 10.21 0.26
CA GLN A 62 9.08 9.69 -0.71
C GLN A 62 10.42 9.37 -0.03
N THR A 63 10.83 10.18 0.93
CA THR A 63 12.01 9.89 1.76
C THR A 63 11.79 8.65 2.63
N LEU A 64 10.60 8.49 3.23
CA LEU A 64 10.24 7.33 4.04
C LEU A 64 10.43 6.03 3.23
N ILE A 65 9.84 5.95 2.04
CA ILE A 65 9.94 4.75 1.19
C ILE A 65 11.35 4.48 0.71
N THR A 66 12.19 5.50 0.54
CA THR A 66 13.55 5.30 0.02
C THR A 66 14.62 5.12 1.09
N LYS A 67 14.41 5.64 2.32
CA LYS A 67 15.45 5.72 3.37
C LYS A 67 15.16 4.89 4.63
N PHE A 68 13.90 4.53 4.88
CA PHE A 68 13.51 3.86 6.12
C PHE A 68 13.12 2.38 5.93
N ARG A 69 13.22 1.85 4.71
CA ARG A 69 13.02 0.43 4.41
C ARG A 69 14.32 -0.24 3.97
N ASP A 70 14.36 -1.55 4.10
CA ASP A 70 15.38 -2.36 3.42
C ASP A 70 15.16 -2.23 1.88
N PRO A 71 16.17 -1.79 1.11
CA PRO A 71 16.04 -1.65 -0.34
C PRO A 71 15.70 -2.95 -1.07
N LEU A 72 15.98 -4.10 -0.47
CA LEU A 72 15.65 -5.42 -1.03
C LEU A 72 14.18 -5.81 -0.87
N ILE A 73 13.40 -5.12 -0.02
CA ILE A 73 11.97 -5.37 0.17
C ILE A 73 11.18 -4.38 -0.69
N PRO A 74 10.43 -4.85 -1.71
CA PRO A 74 9.63 -3.97 -2.54
C PRO A 74 8.53 -3.25 -1.75
N ALA A 75 8.41 -1.95 -1.95
CA ALA A 75 7.30 -1.17 -1.41
C ALA A 75 6.99 0.04 -2.29
N VAL A 76 5.72 0.41 -2.35
CA VAL A 76 5.19 1.58 -3.03
C VAL A 76 4.37 2.39 -2.05
N LEU A 77 4.57 3.70 -2.04
CA LEU A 77 3.69 4.68 -1.39
C LEU A 77 3.41 5.78 -2.41
N SER A 78 2.14 5.97 -2.73
CA SER A 78 1.69 6.99 -3.66
C SER A 78 0.57 7.82 -3.05
N ILE A 79 0.71 9.15 -3.09
CA ILE A 79 -0.38 10.07 -2.82
C ILE A 79 -1.11 10.29 -4.14
N THR A 80 -2.41 10.10 -4.14
CA THR A 80 -3.23 10.07 -5.37
C THR A 80 -4.28 11.17 -5.43
N SER A 81 -4.56 11.83 -4.30
CA SER A 81 -5.54 12.92 -4.24
C SER A 81 -5.17 13.90 -3.13
N ILE A 82 -5.36 15.20 -3.40
CA ILE A 82 -5.15 16.30 -2.45
C ILE A 82 -6.25 17.31 -2.69
N HIS A 83 -7.01 17.65 -1.64
CA HIS A 83 -8.06 18.63 -1.70
C HIS A 83 -7.92 19.65 -0.57
N GLY A 84 -7.77 20.92 -0.89
CA GLY A 84 -7.70 22.03 0.07
C GLY A 84 -7.72 23.38 -0.60
N GLY A 85 -8.43 24.33 0.02
CA GLY A 85 -8.57 25.68 -0.48
C GLY A 85 -9.63 25.83 -1.60
N THR A 86 -10.23 27.02 -1.66
CA THR A 86 -11.27 27.38 -2.64
C THR A 86 -11.02 28.72 -3.32
N CYS A 87 -10.13 29.54 -2.74
CA CYS A 87 -9.86 30.90 -3.17
C CYS A 87 -8.35 31.15 -3.20
N ASN A 88 -7.93 32.06 -4.10
CA ASN A 88 -6.52 32.41 -4.28
C ASN A 88 -5.93 33.31 -3.17
N ASN A 89 -6.78 33.94 -2.36
CA ASN A 89 -6.39 34.88 -1.31
C ASN A 89 -6.71 34.39 0.11
N VAL A 90 -7.05 33.09 0.29
CA VAL A 90 -7.39 32.50 1.59
C VAL A 90 -6.56 31.23 1.79
N ILE A 91 -5.81 31.16 2.89
CA ILE A 91 -5.24 29.91 3.40
C ILE A 91 -6.38 29.12 4.04
N PRO A 92 -6.63 27.85 3.65
CA PRO A 92 -7.74 27.07 4.19
C PRO A 92 -7.48 26.60 5.62
N ASP A 93 -8.53 26.12 6.28
CA ASP A 93 -8.42 25.48 7.60
C ASP A 93 -8.00 24.00 7.50
N ARG A 94 -8.18 23.36 6.33
CA ARG A 94 -8.01 21.91 6.19
C ARG A 94 -7.56 21.50 4.78
N VAL A 95 -6.76 20.45 4.73
CA VAL A 95 -6.41 19.70 3.51
C VAL A 95 -6.70 18.22 3.73
N ASP A 96 -7.43 17.58 2.82
CA ASP A 96 -7.71 16.16 2.80
C ASP A 96 -6.86 15.45 1.74
N VAL A 97 -6.31 14.29 2.10
CA VAL A 97 -5.34 13.57 1.27
C VAL A 97 -5.67 12.09 1.21
N LEU A 98 -5.58 11.52 0.01
CA LEU A 98 -5.70 10.09 -0.24
C LEU A 98 -4.42 9.54 -0.87
N GLY A 99 -4.12 8.31 -0.54
CA GLY A 99 -2.98 7.59 -1.09
C GLY A 99 -3.09 6.09 -0.92
N THR A 100 -2.04 5.38 -1.32
CA THR A 100 -1.99 3.93 -1.19
C THR A 100 -0.59 3.46 -0.80
N VAL A 101 -0.52 2.36 -0.04
CA VAL A 101 0.70 1.63 0.29
C VAL A 101 0.59 0.20 -0.23
N ARG A 102 1.68 -0.31 -0.79
CA ARG A 102 1.85 -1.69 -1.24
C ARG A 102 3.21 -2.18 -0.78
N THR A 103 3.29 -3.39 -0.24
CA THR A 103 4.56 -4.07 0.06
C THR A 103 4.38 -5.58 0.02
N HIS A 104 5.48 -6.32 -0.08
CA HIS A 104 5.50 -7.78 -0.02
C HIS A 104 6.02 -8.31 1.34
N ASP A 105 5.99 -7.45 2.37
CA ASP A 105 6.40 -7.80 3.74
C ASP A 105 5.45 -7.17 4.76
N ASN A 106 4.80 -8.01 5.59
CA ASN A 106 3.83 -7.53 6.58
C ASN A 106 4.51 -6.73 7.71
N SER A 107 5.76 -7.05 8.07
CA SER A 107 6.48 -6.29 9.10
C SER A 107 6.80 -4.88 8.62
N LEU A 108 7.25 -4.75 7.36
CA LEU A 108 7.45 -3.45 6.73
C LEU A 108 6.12 -2.68 6.59
N ARG A 109 5.02 -3.37 6.25
CA ARG A 109 3.68 -2.77 6.19
C ARG A 109 3.34 -2.02 7.47
N TYR A 110 3.42 -2.69 8.62
CA TYR A 110 3.14 -2.07 9.93
C TYR A 110 4.12 -0.94 10.24
N LYS A 111 5.40 -1.14 9.95
CA LYS A 111 6.45 -0.12 10.19
C LYS A 111 6.22 1.16 9.38
N ILE A 112 5.75 1.05 8.15
CA ILE A 112 5.40 2.23 7.31
C ILE A 112 4.31 3.05 8.00
N PHE A 113 3.24 2.43 8.49
CA PHE A 113 2.13 3.16 9.15
C PHE A 113 2.56 3.79 10.47
N GLU A 114 3.38 3.11 11.28
CA GLU A 114 3.98 3.71 12.48
C GLU A 114 4.78 4.98 12.16
N LEU A 115 5.63 4.90 11.13
CA LEU A 115 6.46 6.04 10.71
C LEU A 115 5.61 7.17 10.10
N ILE A 116 4.58 6.84 9.33
CA ILE A 116 3.63 7.84 8.82
C ILE A 116 3.02 8.59 9.98
N GLU A 117 2.47 7.92 10.97
CA GLU A 117 1.81 8.57 12.11
C GLU A 117 2.79 9.41 12.95
N GLU A 118 3.91 8.82 13.36
CA GLU A 118 4.92 9.49 14.20
C GLU A 118 5.49 10.74 13.51
N LYS A 119 5.94 10.58 12.28
CA LYS A 119 6.66 11.66 11.59
C LYS A 119 5.72 12.73 11.06
N SER A 120 4.50 12.35 10.67
CA SER A 120 3.52 13.34 10.20
C SER A 120 3.06 14.27 11.33
N ASN A 121 2.84 13.75 12.54
CA ASN A 121 2.58 14.59 13.69
C ASN A 121 3.73 15.58 13.92
N SER A 122 4.97 15.10 13.95
CA SER A 122 6.16 15.94 14.15
C SER A 122 6.33 17.02 13.07
N ILE A 123 6.02 16.69 11.81
CA ILE A 123 6.09 17.64 10.69
C ILE A 123 4.96 18.67 10.81
N CYS A 124 3.73 18.25 11.08
CA CYS A 124 2.60 19.17 11.22
C CYS A 124 2.79 20.15 12.37
N ASP A 125 3.36 19.70 13.50
CA ASP A 125 3.69 20.54 14.65
C ASP A 125 4.63 21.70 14.28
N LEU A 126 5.60 21.48 13.37
CA LEU A 126 6.51 22.55 12.87
C LEU A 126 5.75 23.69 12.16
N TYR A 127 4.59 23.39 11.60
CA TYR A 127 3.73 24.36 10.89
C TYR A 127 2.56 24.85 11.75
N GLY A 128 2.46 24.43 13.02
CA GLY A 128 1.33 24.74 13.89
C GLY A 128 0.02 24.11 13.41
N CYS A 129 0.11 22.97 12.73
CA CYS A 129 -1.00 22.20 12.19
C CYS A 129 -1.19 20.89 12.97
N THR A 130 -2.36 20.27 12.84
CA THR A 130 -2.70 18.97 13.43
C THR A 130 -2.85 17.92 12.31
N PHE A 131 -2.29 16.74 12.52
CA PHE A 131 -2.41 15.61 11.62
C PHE A 131 -3.45 14.60 12.12
N HIS A 132 -4.34 14.14 11.22
CA HIS A 132 -5.35 13.14 11.52
C HIS A 132 -5.27 12.00 10.50
N LEU A 133 -4.83 10.82 10.93
CA LEU A 133 -4.82 9.60 10.12
C LEU A 133 -6.12 8.82 10.36
N ASP A 134 -6.84 8.49 9.29
CA ASP A 134 -7.96 7.55 9.36
C ASP A 134 -7.44 6.12 9.56
N LYS A 135 -7.76 5.54 10.71
CA LYS A 135 -7.38 4.18 11.11
C LYS A 135 -8.49 3.15 10.90
N THR A 136 -9.62 3.55 10.33
CA THR A 136 -10.78 2.66 10.13
C THR A 136 -10.57 1.67 8.99
N TRP A 137 -9.62 1.94 8.11
CA TRP A 137 -9.29 1.08 6.99
C TRP A 137 -8.43 -0.11 7.44
N ASN A 138 -9.00 -1.31 7.32
CA ASN A 138 -8.26 -2.57 7.43
C ASN A 138 -7.89 -3.02 6.02
N GLY A 139 -6.67 -2.69 5.59
CA GLY A 139 -6.16 -3.12 4.29
C GLY A 139 -5.95 -4.64 4.21
N LEU A 140 -5.63 -5.12 3.01
CA LEU A 140 -5.32 -6.53 2.77
C LEU A 140 -3.86 -6.82 3.13
N PRO A 141 -3.57 -7.91 3.86
CA PRO A 141 -2.20 -8.34 4.12
C PRO A 141 -1.51 -8.84 2.85
N VAL A 142 -0.23 -9.10 2.94
CA VAL A 142 0.52 -9.80 1.88
C VAL A 142 -0.05 -11.20 1.71
N LEU A 143 -0.35 -11.58 0.47
CA LEU A 143 -0.70 -12.97 0.15
C LEU A 143 0.59 -13.81 0.14
N VAL A 144 0.68 -14.76 1.07
CA VAL A 144 1.86 -15.62 1.24
C VAL A 144 1.47 -17.07 1.06
N ASN A 145 1.88 -17.65 -0.06
CA ASN A 145 1.66 -19.06 -0.36
C ASN A 145 2.54 -19.98 0.49
N ASP A 146 1.98 -21.07 0.99
CA ASP A 146 2.74 -22.14 1.63
C ASP A 146 3.60 -22.88 0.59
N LYS A 147 4.92 -22.96 0.84
CA LYS A 147 5.88 -23.52 -0.12
C LYS A 147 5.58 -24.95 -0.49
N SER A 148 5.15 -25.77 0.48
CA SER A 148 4.86 -27.20 0.24
C SER A 148 3.59 -27.39 -0.57
N LEU A 149 2.57 -26.55 -0.32
CA LEU A 149 1.33 -26.56 -1.08
C LEU A 149 1.53 -26.00 -2.49
N THR A 150 2.36 -24.98 -2.67
CA THR A 150 2.74 -24.50 -4.00
C THR A 150 3.43 -25.59 -4.83
N GLU A 151 4.35 -26.34 -4.24
CA GLU A 151 4.98 -27.48 -4.95
C GLU A 151 3.98 -28.58 -5.29
N PHE A 152 3.00 -28.85 -4.41
CA PHE A 152 1.91 -29.76 -4.70
C PHE A 152 1.05 -29.27 -5.87
N VAL A 153 0.65 -28.00 -5.89
CA VAL A 153 -0.11 -27.38 -7.00
C VAL A 153 0.70 -27.44 -8.28
N LYS A 154 1.99 -27.06 -8.23
CA LYS A 154 2.91 -27.10 -9.38
C LYS A 154 2.96 -28.47 -10.02
N LYS A 155 3.16 -29.53 -9.21
CA LYS A 155 3.22 -30.88 -9.71
C LYS A 155 1.93 -31.28 -10.44
N ASN A 156 0.76 -31.06 -9.80
CA ASN A 156 -0.53 -31.43 -10.39
C ASN A 156 -0.83 -30.62 -11.66
N ALA A 157 -0.49 -29.33 -11.68
CA ALA A 157 -0.64 -28.49 -12.87
C ALA A 157 0.28 -28.97 -14.01
N THR A 158 1.51 -29.34 -13.68
CA THR A 158 2.45 -29.92 -14.67
C THR A 158 1.95 -31.25 -15.24
N ASP A 159 1.43 -32.15 -14.40
CA ASP A 159 0.87 -33.41 -14.82
C ASP A 159 -0.36 -33.23 -15.74
N LEU A 160 -1.15 -32.22 -15.50
CA LEU A 160 -2.39 -31.91 -16.25
C LEU A 160 -2.14 -31.12 -17.55
N LEU A 161 -1.30 -30.09 -17.49
CA LEU A 161 -1.15 -29.10 -18.56
C LEU A 161 0.17 -29.21 -19.32
N GLY A 162 1.14 -29.92 -18.77
CA GLY A 162 2.52 -29.97 -19.25
C GLY A 162 3.38 -28.83 -18.64
N GLU A 163 4.68 -29.08 -18.52
CA GLU A 163 5.63 -28.23 -17.84
C GLU A 163 5.68 -26.81 -18.43
N HIS A 164 5.56 -26.69 -19.75
CA HIS A 164 5.61 -25.39 -20.45
C HIS A 164 4.42 -24.46 -20.12
N ASN A 165 3.34 -25.00 -19.60
CA ASN A 165 2.13 -24.25 -19.25
C ASN A 165 2.05 -23.89 -17.76
N VAL A 166 3.08 -24.25 -16.97
CA VAL A 166 3.21 -23.85 -15.56
C VAL A 166 4.31 -22.80 -15.44
N ILE A 167 3.89 -21.54 -15.27
CA ILE A 167 4.75 -20.36 -15.40
C ILE A 167 5.15 -19.86 -14.00
N PRO A 168 6.45 -19.83 -13.67
CA PRO A 168 6.92 -19.14 -12.47
C PRO A 168 6.60 -17.64 -12.57
N MET A 169 5.96 -17.10 -11.55
CA MET A 169 5.56 -15.68 -11.50
C MET A 169 6.51 -14.85 -10.65
N ASP A 170 6.69 -13.61 -11.03
CA ASP A 170 7.24 -12.56 -10.16
C ASP A 170 6.21 -12.07 -9.14
N HIS A 171 6.63 -11.21 -8.22
CA HIS A 171 5.74 -10.52 -7.31
C HIS A 171 4.73 -9.66 -8.07
N LEU A 172 3.46 -9.68 -7.66
CA LEU A 172 2.42 -8.83 -8.19
C LEU A 172 2.08 -7.72 -7.19
N THR A 173 2.05 -6.46 -7.64
CA THR A 173 1.70 -5.31 -6.80
C THR A 173 0.20 -5.14 -6.59
N LEU A 174 -0.60 -6.09 -7.04
CA LEU A 174 -2.04 -6.18 -6.81
C LEU A 174 -2.32 -6.69 -5.39
N GLY A 175 -3.44 -6.30 -4.80
CA GLY A 175 -3.94 -6.86 -3.56
C GLY A 175 -4.94 -7.98 -3.84
N GLU A 176 -5.01 -8.97 -2.93
CA GLU A 176 -5.90 -10.11 -3.04
C GLU A 176 -6.47 -10.47 -1.66
N ASP A 177 -7.80 -10.51 -1.52
CA ASP A 177 -8.45 -10.73 -0.22
C ASP A 177 -8.33 -12.18 0.28
N PHE A 178 -8.00 -13.12 -0.60
CA PHE A 178 -7.65 -14.48 -0.22
C PHE A 178 -6.48 -14.52 0.79
N ALA A 179 -5.65 -13.48 0.82
CA ALA A 179 -4.57 -13.32 1.80
C ALA A 179 -5.07 -13.41 3.26
N ILE A 180 -6.30 -12.95 3.54
CA ILE A 180 -6.92 -13.01 4.88
C ILE A 180 -7.14 -14.46 5.34
N TYR A 181 -7.52 -15.35 4.41
CA TYR A 181 -7.66 -16.78 4.73
C TYR A 181 -6.30 -17.42 5.02
N LEU A 182 -5.25 -17.01 4.28
CA LEU A 182 -3.90 -17.56 4.44
C LEU A 182 -3.24 -17.17 5.77
N GLU A 183 -3.71 -16.13 6.45
CA GLU A 183 -3.31 -15.82 7.83
C GLU A 183 -3.80 -16.87 8.85
N LYS A 184 -4.83 -17.64 8.51
CA LYS A 184 -5.49 -18.60 9.40
C LYS A 184 -5.27 -20.06 9.00
N ILE A 185 -5.16 -20.32 7.71
CA ILE A 185 -5.12 -21.67 7.14
C ILE A 185 -4.00 -21.73 6.11
N PRO A 186 -3.05 -22.69 6.21
CA PRO A 186 -2.07 -22.90 5.16
C PRO A 186 -2.75 -23.15 3.81
N GLY A 187 -2.29 -22.48 2.77
CA GLY A 187 -2.91 -22.60 1.45
C GLY A 187 -2.01 -22.11 0.33
N ASP A 188 -2.55 -22.18 -0.88
CA ASP A 188 -1.90 -21.72 -2.09
C ASP A 188 -2.91 -21.00 -3.00
N PHE A 189 -2.44 -19.96 -3.63
CA PHE A 189 -3.18 -19.15 -4.58
C PHE A 189 -2.38 -19.01 -5.86
N TRP A 190 -3.02 -19.27 -6.99
CA TRP A 190 -2.39 -19.16 -8.31
C TRP A 190 -3.22 -18.31 -9.27
N VAL A 191 -2.64 -17.98 -10.40
CA VAL A 191 -3.32 -17.24 -11.45
C VAL A 191 -3.47 -18.06 -12.73
N LEU A 192 -4.56 -17.80 -13.45
CA LEU A 192 -4.92 -18.51 -14.68
C LEU A 192 -4.85 -17.58 -15.89
N GLY A 193 -4.26 -18.04 -16.98
CA GLY A 193 -4.33 -17.41 -18.28
C GLY A 193 -5.54 -17.84 -19.10
#